data_10fb9ec2a76775d9847f7c04011c0bae
#
_entry.id   10fb9ec2a76775d9847f7c04011c0bae
#
_cell.length_a   1.000
_cell.length_b   1.000
_cell.length_c   1.000
_cell.angle_alpha   90.00
_cell.angle_beta   90.00
_cell.angle_gamma   90.00
#
_symmetry.space_group_name_H-M   'P 1'
#
loop_
_entity.id
_entity.type
_entity.pdbx_description
1 polymer ?
#
loop_
_entity_poly.entity_id
_entity_poly.type
_entity_poly.pdbx_seq_one_letter_code
_entity_poly.pdbx_strand_id
1 'polypeptide(L)'
;LFSRGTRAFVYLMAAHPIKRMLDFDYLCQRDVPSVAGIIQPDSKAAHQLAQYGPREVKIPIFPSIAKAVAAFPDADVLINYAQKASVFQTSLIALNTQSIRTVVITSEGVPERDIKRLVAAAERNRKVLIGPGTVGGLAAGAFKIGDTSGTAENVVMCKLYRPGSIGAVCRSSGMLNELCYLLAKHTDGLREGVVVGAHRFLCSTMLAHVLRLQAVDEVRIIVVVGEPGGTGELEIAAAYR
;
A
#
# COMPACT_ATOMS: atom_id res chain seq x y z
N LEU A 1 -5.76 -1.70 8.43
CA LEU A 1 -5.68 -2.38 7.14
C LEU A 1 -4.53 -3.39 7.12
N PHE A 2 -3.36 -3.01 7.65
CA PHE A 2 -2.15 -3.80 7.64
C PHE A 2 -1.69 -4.14 9.06
N SER A 3 -1.04 -5.28 9.21
CA SER A 3 -0.46 -5.77 10.46
C SER A 3 0.98 -6.23 10.28
N ARG A 4 1.65 -6.62 11.37
CA ARG A 4 2.98 -7.23 11.28
C ARG A 4 2.99 -8.58 10.53
N GLY A 5 1.83 -9.24 10.41
CA GLY A 5 1.67 -10.45 9.60
C GLY A 5 1.46 -10.20 8.11
N THR A 6 1.18 -8.95 7.70
CA THR A 6 0.92 -8.62 6.29
C THR A 6 2.13 -8.91 5.42
N ARG A 7 1.91 -9.62 4.31
CA ARG A 7 2.93 -9.92 3.29
C ARG A 7 2.41 -9.56 1.89
N ALA A 8 3.32 -9.12 1.03
CA ALA A 8 2.97 -8.62 -0.29
C ALA A 8 3.73 -9.33 -1.41
N PHE A 9 3.03 -9.53 -2.52
CA PHE A 9 3.64 -9.72 -3.83
C PHE A 9 3.79 -8.39 -4.55
N VAL A 10 4.91 -8.22 -5.23
CA VAL A 10 5.17 -7.09 -6.11
C VAL A 10 5.05 -7.55 -7.56
N TYR A 11 4.06 -7.04 -8.29
CA TYR A 11 3.88 -7.36 -9.70
C TYR A 11 4.72 -6.43 -10.57
N LEU A 12 5.60 -7.00 -11.35
CA LEU A 12 6.77 -6.46 -12.03
C LEU A 12 7.90 -6.03 -11.07
N MET A 13 9.11 -6.05 -11.63
CA MET A 13 10.32 -5.70 -10.88
C MET A 13 10.32 -4.20 -10.54
N ALA A 14 10.34 -3.90 -9.27
CA ALA A 14 10.40 -2.54 -8.73
C ALA A 14 11.51 -2.49 -7.66
N ALA A 15 12.77 -2.43 -8.10
CA ALA A 15 13.95 -2.59 -7.22
C ALA A 15 13.99 -1.57 -6.07
N HIS A 16 13.74 -0.28 -6.34
CA HIS A 16 13.71 0.76 -5.31
C HIS A 16 12.58 0.59 -4.31
N PRO A 17 11.31 0.42 -4.72
CA PRO A 17 10.21 0.13 -3.81
C PRO A 17 10.46 -1.11 -2.94
N ILE A 18 10.95 -2.21 -3.51
CA ILE A 18 11.28 -3.43 -2.78
C ILE A 18 12.35 -3.16 -1.73
N LYS A 19 13.46 -2.50 -2.12
CA LYS A 19 14.52 -2.14 -1.17
C LYS A 19 13.97 -1.32 0.00
N ARG A 20 13.14 -0.30 -0.28
CA ARG A 20 12.55 0.55 0.75
C ARG A 20 11.58 -0.20 1.68
N MET A 21 10.88 -1.21 1.18
CA MET A 21 10.07 -2.10 2.03
C MET A 21 10.95 -2.94 2.94
N LEU A 22 12.04 -3.50 2.43
CA LEU A 22 12.98 -4.31 3.22
C LEU A 22 13.72 -3.48 4.27
N ASP A 23 14.14 -2.26 3.96
CA ASP A 23 14.74 -1.33 4.92
C ASP A 23 13.76 -1.01 6.05
N PHE A 24 12.48 -0.77 5.73
CA PHE A 24 11.43 -0.54 6.71
C PHE A 24 11.20 -1.78 7.60
N ASP A 25 11.11 -2.95 7.00
CA ASP A 25 10.94 -4.21 7.73
C ASP A 25 12.08 -4.43 8.73
N TYR A 26 13.31 -4.18 8.30
CA TYR A 26 14.49 -4.29 9.17
C TYR A 26 14.44 -3.30 10.34
N LEU A 27 14.10 -2.03 10.08
CA LEU A 27 13.94 -1.00 11.12
C LEU A 27 12.81 -1.33 12.10
N CYS A 28 11.75 -1.99 11.62
CA CYS A 28 10.64 -2.49 12.43
C CYS A 28 10.95 -3.82 13.13
N GLN A 29 12.17 -4.34 13.01
CA GLN A 29 12.59 -5.61 13.61
C GLN A 29 11.65 -6.77 13.23
N ARG A 30 11.32 -6.90 11.94
CA ARG A 30 10.55 -8.04 11.45
C ARG A 30 11.49 -9.22 11.25
N ASP A 31 11.07 -10.40 11.69
CA ASP A 31 11.85 -11.65 11.49
C ASP A 31 11.81 -12.09 10.02
N VAL A 32 10.65 -11.87 9.38
CA VAL A 32 10.39 -12.24 7.98
C VAL A 32 10.08 -11.00 7.17
N PRO A 33 10.71 -10.83 5.99
CA PRO A 33 10.39 -9.74 5.08
C PRO A 33 8.92 -9.71 4.69
N SER A 34 8.36 -8.50 4.58
CA SER A 34 7.00 -8.31 4.09
C SER A 34 6.84 -8.58 2.59
N VAL A 35 7.93 -8.53 1.83
CA VAL A 35 7.94 -8.93 0.42
C VAL A 35 8.01 -10.44 0.32
N ALA A 36 6.89 -11.09 0.00
CA ALA A 36 6.79 -12.54 -0.17
C ALA A 36 7.38 -13.02 -1.49
N GLY A 37 7.33 -12.19 -2.53
CA GLY A 37 7.89 -12.52 -3.83
C GLY A 37 7.59 -11.47 -4.89
N ILE A 38 8.26 -11.60 -6.02
CA ILE A 38 8.08 -10.78 -7.20
C ILE A 38 7.35 -11.63 -8.25
N ILE A 39 6.37 -11.02 -8.92
CA ILE A 39 5.69 -11.67 -10.04
C ILE A 39 6.20 -11.01 -11.33
N GLN A 40 6.99 -11.74 -12.08
CA GLN A 40 7.62 -11.27 -13.32
C GLN A 40 7.48 -12.34 -14.41
N PRO A 41 6.43 -12.26 -15.27
CA PRO A 41 6.11 -13.32 -16.24
C PRO A 41 7.26 -13.75 -17.16
N ASP A 42 8.07 -12.78 -17.59
CA ASP A 42 9.13 -13.02 -18.60
C ASP A 42 10.52 -13.22 -17.95
N SER A 43 10.60 -13.33 -16.63
CA SER A 43 11.88 -13.51 -15.94
C SER A 43 12.41 -14.93 -16.11
N LYS A 44 13.69 -15.04 -16.46
CA LYS A 44 14.45 -16.29 -16.41
C LYS A 44 15.09 -16.54 -15.04
N ALA A 45 15.17 -15.52 -14.17
CA ALA A 45 15.73 -15.62 -12.85
C ALA A 45 14.71 -16.24 -11.88
N ALA A 46 15.17 -17.15 -11.03
CA ALA A 46 14.34 -17.77 -10.00
C ALA A 46 14.19 -16.90 -8.75
N HIS A 47 15.11 -15.96 -8.51
CA HIS A 47 15.11 -15.08 -7.34
C HIS A 47 15.88 -13.79 -7.61
N GLN A 48 15.58 -12.77 -6.82
CA GLN A 48 16.29 -11.50 -6.71
C GLN A 48 17.04 -11.48 -5.37
N LEU A 49 18.34 -11.16 -5.40
CA LEU A 49 19.11 -10.85 -4.19
C LEU A 49 18.80 -9.42 -3.74
N ALA A 50 18.60 -9.25 -2.44
CA ALA A 50 18.31 -7.95 -1.84
C ALA A 50 18.89 -7.85 -0.42
N GLN A 51 19.28 -6.64 -0.02
CA GLN A 51 19.76 -6.38 1.34
C GLN A 51 18.61 -6.30 2.35
N TYR A 52 18.79 -6.94 3.49
CA TYR A 52 17.91 -6.88 4.64
C TYR A 52 18.73 -6.57 5.90
N GLY A 53 18.93 -5.28 6.17
CA GLY A 53 19.94 -4.87 7.13
C GLY A 53 21.35 -5.36 6.73
N PRO A 54 22.09 -6.03 7.63
CA PRO A 54 23.42 -6.55 7.33
C PRO A 54 23.41 -7.89 6.53
N ARG A 55 22.22 -8.46 6.30
CA ARG A 55 22.08 -9.77 5.63
C ARG A 55 21.61 -9.61 4.20
N GLU A 56 21.97 -10.52 3.34
CA GLU A 56 21.39 -10.69 2.02
C GLU A 56 20.26 -11.74 2.07
N VAL A 57 19.13 -11.42 1.44
CA VAL A 57 17.97 -12.32 1.33
C VAL A 57 17.63 -12.60 -0.12
N LYS A 58 17.10 -13.79 -0.39
CA LYS A 58 16.60 -14.20 -1.70
C LYS A 58 15.10 -13.97 -1.76
N ILE A 59 14.65 -13.08 -2.62
CA ILE A 59 13.22 -12.85 -2.90
C ILE A 59 12.87 -13.71 -4.12
N PRO A 60 11.96 -14.68 -4.01
CA PRO A 60 11.60 -15.53 -5.13
C PRO A 60 10.86 -14.76 -6.23
N ILE A 61 11.07 -15.17 -7.48
CA ILE A 61 10.41 -14.61 -8.66
C ILE A 61 9.48 -15.68 -9.24
N PHE A 62 8.23 -15.29 -9.47
CA PHE A 62 7.18 -16.17 -9.99
C PHE A 62 6.70 -15.72 -11.36
N PRO A 63 6.36 -16.65 -12.27
CA PRO A 63 5.84 -16.31 -13.59
C PRO A 63 4.36 -15.87 -13.57
N SER A 64 3.64 -16.09 -12.47
CA SER A 64 2.23 -15.74 -12.38
C SER A 64 1.76 -15.56 -10.94
N ILE A 65 0.63 -14.84 -10.77
CA ILE A 65 -0.04 -14.69 -9.46
C ILE A 65 -0.40 -16.07 -8.87
N ALA A 66 -0.91 -16.99 -9.69
CA ALA A 66 -1.29 -18.32 -9.23
C ALA A 66 -0.11 -19.10 -8.63
N LYS A 67 1.07 -19.06 -9.29
CA LYS A 67 2.28 -19.71 -8.76
C LYS A 67 2.80 -19.06 -7.49
N ALA A 68 2.74 -17.72 -7.42
CA ALA A 68 3.14 -16.96 -6.23
C ALA A 68 2.27 -17.32 -5.01
N VAL A 69 0.96 -17.29 -5.18
CA VAL A 69 0.00 -17.61 -4.11
C VAL A 69 0.08 -19.07 -3.67
N ALA A 70 0.33 -20.00 -4.59
CA ALA A 70 0.54 -21.40 -4.22
C ALA A 70 1.77 -21.61 -3.34
N ALA A 71 2.82 -20.81 -3.56
CA ALA A 71 4.05 -20.86 -2.76
C ALA A 71 3.95 -20.11 -1.43
N PHE A 72 3.21 -18.99 -1.39
CA PHE A 72 3.02 -18.15 -0.20
C PHE A 72 1.53 -17.81 -0.01
N PRO A 73 0.72 -18.75 0.49
CA PRO A 73 -0.72 -18.55 0.68
C PRO A 73 -1.07 -17.54 1.79
N ASP A 74 -0.10 -17.19 2.63
CA ASP A 74 -0.18 -16.19 3.68
C ASP A 74 0.01 -14.75 3.18
N ALA A 75 0.49 -14.55 1.94
CA ALA A 75 0.61 -13.21 1.36
C ALA A 75 -0.75 -12.72 0.87
N ASP A 76 -1.17 -11.57 1.37
CA ASP A 76 -2.53 -11.04 1.22
C ASP A 76 -2.60 -9.68 0.50
N VAL A 77 -1.45 -9.13 0.10
CA VAL A 77 -1.35 -7.87 -0.64
C VAL A 77 -0.72 -8.09 -2.00
N LEU A 78 -1.29 -7.49 -3.06
CA LEU A 78 -0.62 -7.32 -4.35
C LEU A 78 -0.34 -5.84 -4.61
N ILE A 79 0.93 -5.49 -4.77
CA ILE A 79 1.37 -4.16 -5.21
C ILE A 79 1.62 -4.24 -6.72
N ASN A 80 0.76 -3.59 -7.49
CA ASN A 80 0.74 -3.71 -8.95
C ASN A 80 1.45 -2.53 -9.62
N TYR A 81 2.65 -2.79 -10.12
CA TYR A 81 3.44 -1.85 -10.94
C TYR A 81 3.25 -2.09 -12.44
N ALA A 82 2.26 -2.89 -12.84
CA ALA A 82 1.97 -3.11 -14.24
C ALA A 82 1.67 -1.81 -14.98
N GLN A 83 2.10 -1.74 -16.24
CA GLN A 83 1.82 -0.61 -17.09
C GLN A 83 0.33 -0.54 -17.47
N LYS A 84 -0.11 0.64 -17.94
CA LYS A 84 -1.49 0.93 -18.33
C LYS A 84 -2.17 -0.18 -19.17
N ALA A 85 -1.41 -0.81 -20.09
CA ALA A 85 -1.95 -1.85 -20.96
C ALA A 85 -2.33 -3.16 -20.25
N SER A 86 -1.66 -3.49 -19.14
CA SER A 86 -1.84 -4.77 -18.42
C SER A 86 -2.39 -4.62 -17.00
N VAL A 87 -2.41 -3.42 -16.44
CA VAL A 87 -2.81 -3.18 -15.04
C VAL A 87 -4.24 -3.65 -14.74
N PHE A 88 -5.17 -3.46 -15.68
CA PHE A 88 -6.55 -3.91 -15.53
C PHE A 88 -6.62 -5.43 -15.35
N GLN A 89 -6.02 -6.18 -16.27
CA GLN A 89 -6.10 -7.64 -16.26
C GLN A 89 -5.40 -8.22 -15.03
N THR A 90 -4.23 -7.72 -14.67
CA THR A 90 -3.48 -8.21 -13.51
C THR A 90 -4.18 -7.90 -12.20
N SER A 91 -4.76 -6.70 -12.06
CA SER A 91 -5.57 -6.35 -10.90
C SER A 91 -6.83 -7.20 -10.80
N LEU A 92 -7.50 -7.47 -11.92
CA LEU A 92 -8.71 -8.31 -11.94
C LEU A 92 -8.40 -9.76 -11.52
N ILE A 93 -7.29 -10.34 -11.99
CA ILE A 93 -6.82 -11.66 -11.55
C ILE A 93 -6.59 -11.67 -10.03
N ALA A 94 -5.88 -10.66 -9.51
CA ALA A 94 -5.61 -10.55 -8.08
C ALA A 94 -6.89 -10.40 -7.25
N LEU A 95 -7.84 -9.58 -7.71
CA LEU A 95 -9.14 -9.40 -7.04
C LEU A 95 -9.98 -10.69 -7.04
N ASN A 96 -9.79 -11.59 -7.99
CA ASN A 96 -10.45 -12.89 -8.02
C ASN A 96 -9.64 -14.01 -7.31
N THR A 97 -8.43 -13.72 -6.82
CA THR A 97 -7.59 -14.69 -6.11
C THR A 97 -7.91 -14.65 -4.61
N GLN A 98 -8.33 -15.76 -4.03
CA GLN A 98 -8.93 -15.84 -2.69
C GLN A 98 -8.02 -15.25 -1.57
N SER A 99 -6.72 -15.58 -1.55
CA SER A 99 -5.79 -15.12 -0.50
C SER A 99 -5.48 -13.63 -0.57
N ILE A 100 -5.54 -13.00 -1.75
CA ILE A 100 -5.26 -11.57 -1.91
C ILE A 100 -6.45 -10.76 -1.37
N ARG A 101 -6.22 -9.97 -0.34
CA ARG A 101 -7.22 -9.10 0.30
C ARG A 101 -7.14 -7.65 -0.16
N THR A 102 -5.92 -7.20 -0.46
CA THR A 102 -5.65 -5.82 -0.86
C THR A 102 -4.89 -5.78 -2.18
N VAL A 103 -5.36 -4.97 -3.11
CA VAL A 103 -4.66 -4.67 -4.37
C VAL A 103 -4.36 -3.18 -4.41
N VAL A 104 -3.10 -2.84 -4.69
CA VAL A 104 -2.64 -1.45 -4.81
C VAL A 104 -2.20 -1.20 -6.25
N ILE A 105 -2.82 -0.22 -6.91
CA ILE A 105 -2.50 0.15 -8.28
C ILE A 105 -1.64 1.42 -8.27
N THR A 106 -0.36 1.26 -8.57
CA THR A 106 0.60 2.38 -8.59
C THR A 106 0.54 3.17 -9.89
N SER A 107 0.15 2.52 -10.98
CA SER A 107 0.12 3.11 -12.33
C SER A 107 -0.89 4.25 -12.42
N GLU A 108 -0.54 5.27 -13.20
CA GLU A 108 -1.41 6.38 -13.55
C GLU A 108 -2.14 6.15 -14.88
N GLY A 109 -3.15 6.97 -15.16
CA GLY A 109 -3.84 6.99 -16.45
C GLY A 109 -4.64 5.73 -16.77
N VAL A 110 -5.07 4.98 -15.77
CA VAL A 110 -5.99 3.84 -15.92
C VAL A 110 -7.34 4.35 -16.42
N PRO A 111 -7.92 3.78 -17.51
CA PRO A 111 -9.21 4.25 -18.02
C PRO A 111 -10.34 4.12 -16.98
N GLU A 112 -11.22 5.11 -16.94
CA GLU A 112 -12.37 5.14 -16.01
C GLU A 112 -13.21 3.87 -16.09
N ARG A 113 -13.50 3.40 -17.32
CA ARG A 113 -14.24 2.16 -17.54
C ARG A 113 -13.61 0.97 -16.82
N ASP A 114 -12.29 0.89 -16.84
CA ASP A 114 -11.55 -0.22 -16.23
C ASP A 114 -11.52 -0.08 -14.71
N ILE A 115 -11.39 1.16 -14.19
CA ILE A 115 -11.52 1.45 -12.75
C ILE A 115 -12.89 1.00 -12.24
N LYS A 116 -13.99 1.40 -12.90
CA LYS A 116 -15.35 1.00 -12.50
C LYS A 116 -15.52 -0.52 -12.44
N ARG A 117 -14.95 -1.24 -13.40
CA ARG A 117 -14.98 -2.72 -13.42
C ARG A 117 -14.15 -3.34 -12.29
N LEU A 118 -13.00 -2.75 -11.97
CA LEU A 118 -12.17 -3.20 -10.86
C LEU A 118 -12.84 -2.93 -9.51
N VAL A 119 -13.46 -1.77 -9.33
CA VAL A 119 -14.24 -1.43 -8.13
C VAL A 119 -15.37 -2.45 -7.93
N ALA A 120 -16.17 -2.71 -8.95
CA ALA A 120 -17.24 -3.71 -8.89
C ALA A 120 -16.71 -5.12 -8.56
N ALA A 121 -15.52 -5.49 -9.04
CA ALA A 121 -14.88 -6.76 -8.70
C ALA A 121 -14.38 -6.78 -7.24
N ALA A 122 -13.81 -5.68 -6.75
CA ALA A 122 -13.35 -5.54 -5.38
C ALA A 122 -14.53 -5.64 -4.39
N GLU A 123 -15.63 -4.94 -4.65
CA GLU A 123 -16.84 -4.97 -3.83
C GLU A 123 -17.45 -6.37 -3.77
N ARG A 124 -17.63 -7.03 -4.93
CA ARG A 124 -18.17 -8.38 -5.01
C ARG A 124 -17.35 -9.39 -4.21
N ASN A 125 -16.03 -9.24 -4.22
CA ASN A 125 -15.11 -10.13 -3.52
C ASN A 125 -14.77 -9.62 -2.10
N ARG A 126 -15.33 -8.51 -1.64
CA ARG A 126 -15.07 -7.86 -0.33
C ARG A 126 -13.58 -7.59 -0.11
N LYS A 127 -12.92 -7.00 -1.11
CA LYS A 127 -11.49 -6.68 -1.12
C LYS A 127 -11.24 -5.20 -1.15
N VAL A 128 -10.09 -4.79 -0.65
CA VAL A 128 -9.64 -3.40 -0.70
C VAL A 128 -8.86 -3.15 -1.98
N LEU A 129 -9.21 -2.09 -2.69
CA LEU A 129 -8.53 -1.65 -3.89
C LEU A 129 -8.12 -0.19 -3.72
N ILE A 130 -6.79 0.09 -3.73
CA ILE A 130 -6.21 1.41 -3.47
C ILE A 130 -5.58 1.94 -4.76
N GLY A 131 -5.80 3.21 -5.04
CA GLY A 131 -5.30 3.88 -6.26
C GLY A 131 -6.42 4.16 -7.25
N PRO A 132 -6.12 4.28 -8.55
CA PRO A 132 -4.79 4.26 -9.17
C PRO A 132 -3.98 5.54 -8.92
N GLY A 133 -2.71 5.53 -9.35
CA GLY A 133 -1.82 6.67 -9.18
C GLY A 133 -1.44 6.94 -7.73
N THR A 134 -1.05 5.88 -7.00
CA THR A 134 -0.71 5.97 -5.58
C THR A 134 0.59 5.24 -5.26
N VAL A 135 1.26 5.67 -4.19
CA VAL A 135 2.29 4.86 -3.53
C VAL A 135 1.69 3.88 -2.50
N GLY A 136 0.39 3.98 -2.23
CA GLY A 136 -0.35 3.10 -1.32
C GLY A 136 -0.52 3.63 0.09
N GLY A 137 0.37 3.27 1.00
CA GLY A 137 0.27 3.66 2.41
C GLY A 137 1.18 2.83 3.31
N LEU A 138 1.02 3.02 4.61
CA LEU A 138 1.77 2.27 5.61
C LEU A 138 1.00 2.14 6.92
N ALA A 139 1.29 1.10 7.68
CA ALA A 139 1.02 0.99 9.10
C ALA A 139 2.35 1.03 9.86
N ALA A 140 2.54 2.04 10.70
CA ALA A 140 3.80 2.26 11.41
C ALA A 140 4.15 1.06 12.30
N GLY A 141 5.40 0.63 12.26
CA GLY A 141 5.89 -0.55 12.97
C GLY A 141 5.43 -1.90 12.42
N ALA A 142 4.64 -1.92 11.33
CA ALA A 142 4.00 -3.12 10.83
C ALA A 142 4.27 -3.39 9.35
N PHE A 143 3.84 -2.54 8.44
CA PHE A 143 3.91 -2.76 7.01
C PHE A 143 3.96 -1.46 6.22
N LYS A 144 4.67 -1.46 5.12
CA LYS A 144 4.84 -0.32 4.23
C LYS A 144 4.66 -0.76 2.78
N ILE A 145 3.94 0.03 1.99
CA ILE A 145 3.80 -0.22 0.55
C ILE A 145 4.86 0.59 -0.21
N GLY A 146 5.73 -0.10 -0.90
CA GLY A 146 6.67 0.47 -1.86
C GLY A 146 7.42 1.70 -1.36
N ASP A 147 7.25 2.81 -2.08
CA ASP A 147 7.95 4.07 -1.82
C ASP A 147 7.29 4.99 -0.76
N THR A 148 6.17 4.59 -0.18
CA THR A 148 5.51 5.38 0.87
C THR A 148 6.50 5.77 1.95
N SER A 149 6.54 7.05 2.34
CA SER A 149 7.44 7.62 3.36
C SER A 149 8.94 7.54 3.03
N GLY A 150 9.28 7.27 1.78
CA GLY A 150 10.65 7.44 1.29
C GLY A 150 11.67 6.45 1.84
N THR A 151 12.85 6.96 2.23
CA THR A 151 14.04 6.20 2.60
C THR A 151 14.05 5.73 4.06
N ALA A 152 15.05 4.92 4.43
CA ALA A 152 15.28 4.48 5.81
C ALA A 152 15.47 5.65 6.78
N GLU A 153 16.16 6.70 6.35
CA GLU A 153 16.35 7.92 7.15
C GLU A 153 15.02 8.58 7.46
N ASN A 154 14.11 8.67 6.48
CA ASN A 154 12.77 9.21 6.69
C ASN A 154 11.96 8.35 7.66
N VAL A 155 12.08 7.03 7.58
CA VAL A 155 11.41 6.10 8.52
C VAL A 155 11.85 6.37 9.95
N VAL A 156 13.16 6.57 10.17
CA VAL A 156 13.71 6.88 11.50
C VAL A 156 13.29 8.28 11.95
N MET A 157 13.45 9.29 11.11
CA MET A 157 13.13 10.69 11.43
C MET A 157 11.64 10.88 11.73
N CYS A 158 10.78 10.21 11.00
CA CYS A 158 9.32 10.24 11.20
C CYS A 158 8.81 9.22 12.22
N LYS A 159 9.69 8.48 12.90
CA LYS A 159 9.38 7.48 13.94
C LYS A 159 8.43 6.37 13.44
N LEU A 160 8.47 6.04 12.15
CA LEU A 160 7.53 5.10 11.52
C LEU A 160 7.83 3.63 11.85
N TYR A 161 8.94 3.35 12.54
CA TYR A 161 9.29 2.02 13.04
C TYR A 161 8.44 1.58 14.25
N ARG A 162 7.61 2.47 14.81
CA ARG A 162 6.67 2.19 15.90
C ARG A 162 5.32 2.88 15.66
N PRO A 163 4.20 2.30 16.11
CA PRO A 163 2.90 2.94 15.95
C PRO A 163 2.73 4.14 16.89
N GLY A 164 2.13 5.21 16.37
CA GLY A 164 1.55 6.31 17.13
C GLY A 164 0.03 6.18 17.23
N SER A 165 -0.67 7.30 17.45
CA SER A 165 -2.13 7.33 17.57
C SER A 165 -2.85 8.10 16.45
N ILE A 166 -2.14 8.52 15.41
CA ILE A 166 -2.71 9.34 14.35
C ILE A 166 -3.01 8.48 13.10
N GLY A 167 -4.24 8.51 12.64
CA GLY A 167 -4.64 8.03 11.32
C GLY A 167 -4.51 9.14 10.27
N ALA A 168 -4.10 8.82 9.05
CA ALA A 168 -4.00 9.79 7.96
C ALA A 168 -4.62 9.27 6.67
N VAL A 169 -5.40 10.10 5.99
CA VAL A 169 -5.94 9.81 4.66
C VAL A 169 -5.58 10.97 3.73
N CYS A 170 -4.79 10.69 2.70
CA CYS A 170 -4.26 11.69 1.79
C CYS A 170 -4.60 11.37 0.33
N ARG A 171 -4.77 12.43 -0.48
CA ARG A 171 -4.84 12.32 -1.93
C ARG A 171 -3.45 12.19 -2.55
N SER A 172 -2.48 12.92 -2.03
CA SER A 172 -1.14 13.04 -2.57
C SER A 172 -0.12 12.25 -1.76
N SER A 173 0.74 11.51 -2.46
CA SER A 173 1.85 10.76 -1.86
C SER A 173 2.89 11.67 -1.20
N GLY A 174 3.22 12.78 -1.83
CA GLY A 174 4.14 13.77 -1.27
C GLY A 174 3.61 14.37 0.02
N MET A 175 2.32 14.70 0.05
CA MET A 175 1.67 15.26 1.25
C MET A 175 1.65 14.29 2.42
N LEU A 176 1.49 12.99 2.19
CA LEU A 176 1.62 12.02 3.28
C LEU A 176 3.03 12.01 3.87
N ASN A 177 4.08 12.12 3.04
CA ASN A 177 5.45 12.15 3.52
C ASN A 177 5.72 13.38 4.40
N GLU A 178 5.30 14.57 3.96
CA GLU A 178 5.40 15.80 4.76
C GLU A 178 4.59 15.71 6.06
N LEU A 179 3.39 15.15 5.99
CA LEU A 179 2.55 14.95 7.16
C LEU A 179 3.21 14.01 8.17
N CYS A 180 3.86 12.92 7.73
CA CYS A 180 4.59 12.03 8.63
C CYS A 180 5.67 12.77 9.42
N TYR A 181 6.41 13.68 8.78
CA TYR A 181 7.42 14.51 9.44
C TYR A 181 6.80 15.45 10.48
N LEU A 182 5.74 16.16 10.12
CA LEU A 182 5.03 17.06 11.02
C LEU A 182 4.44 16.32 12.23
N LEU A 183 3.80 15.17 12.00
CA LEU A 183 3.22 14.35 13.06
C LEU A 183 4.29 13.83 14.03
N ALA A 184 5.42 13.36 13.51
CA ALA A 184 6.51 12.88 14.36
C ALA A 184 7.12 13.97 15.26
N LYS A 185 7.05 15.23 14.81
CA LYS A 185 7.57 16.38 15.54
C LYS A 185 6.62 16.89 16.64
N HIS A 186 5.31 16.82 16.40
CA HIS A 186 4.30 17.48 17.22
C HIS A 186 3.35 16.52 17.96
N THR A 187 3.43 15.21 17.68
CA THR A 187 2.56 14.17 18.26
C THR A 187 3.36 12.93 18.63
N ASP A 188 2.67 11.88 19.06
CA ASP A 188 3.24 10.55 19.26
C ASP A 188 3.56 9.81 17.94
N GLY A 189 3.08 10.33 16.82
CA GLY A 189 3.36 9.86 15.46
C GLY A 189 2.18 9.21 14.75
N LEU A 190 2.46 8.74 13.55
CA LEU A 190 1.50 8.05 12.71
C LEU A 190 1.25 6.62 13.19
N ARG A 191 0.00 6.18 13.16
CA ARG A 191 -0.38 4.77 13.30
C ARG A 191 -0.58 4.12 11.93
N GLU A 192 -1.41 4.73 11.11
CA GLU A 192 -1.65 4.28 9.75
C GLU A 192 -1.91 5.46 8.83
N GLY A 193 -1.30 5.45 7.65
CA GLY A 193 -1.53 6.42 6.59
C GLY A 193 -1.87 5.74 5.28
N VAL A 194 -2.88 6.25 4.57
CA VAL A 194 -3.29 5.78 3.25
C VAL A 194 -3.29 6.92 2.25
N VAL A 195 -2.71 6.68 1.08
CA VAL A 195 -2.80 7.55 -0.09
C VAL A 195 -3.79 6.93 -1.06
N VAL A 196 -4.96 7.53 -1.19
CA VAL A 196 -6.00 6.99 -2.06
C VAL A 196 -5.70 7.18 -3.56
N GLY A 197 -4.81 8.11 -3.90
CA GLY A 197 -4.34 8.37 -5.26
C GLY A 197 -4.84 9.69 -5.83
N ALA A 198 -4.17 10.14 -6.90
CA ALA A 198 -4.43 11.42 -7.56
C ALA A 198 -5.41 11.32 -8.75
N HIS A 199 -5.95 10.13 -9.03
CA HIS A 199 -6.87 9.94 -10.15
C HIS A 199 -8.25 10.52 -9.87
N ARG A 200 -8.93 11.08 -10.91
CA ARG A 200 -10.29 11.63 -10.79
C ARG A 200 -11.28 10.60 -10.23
N PHE A 201 -11.17 9.34 -10.67
CA PHE A 201 -11.97 8.22 -10.17
C PHE A 201 -11.09 7.35 -9.28
N LEU A 202 -11.44 7.25 -8.02
CA LEU A 202 -10.71 6.45 -7.01
C LEU A 202 -11.31 5.05 -6.92
N CYS A 203 -10.45 4.10 -6.61
CA CYS A 203 -10.88 2.73 -6.33
C CYS A 203 -11.48 2.58 -4.93
N SER A 204 -10.96 3.33 -3.96
CA SER A 204 -11.55 3.48 -2.62
C SER A 204 -11.63 4.96 -2.26
N THR A 205 -12.71 5.36 -1.58
CA THR A 205 -12.94 6.76 -1.22
C THR A 205 -12.17 7.17 0.04
N MET A 206 -11.92 8.46 0.19
CA MET A 206 -11.35 9.01 1.43
C MET A 206 -12.25 8.69 2.63
N LEU A 207 -13.58 8.85 2.46
CA LEU A 207 -14.56 8.53 3.49
C LEU A 207 -14.48 7.07 3.95
N ALA A 208 -14.36 6.11 3.03
CA ALA A 208 -14.24 4.70 3.39
C ALA A 208 -13.03 4.43 4.30
N HIS A 209 -11.88 5.08 4.02
CA HIS A 209 -10.69 4.97 4.84
C HIS A 209 -10.81 5.70 6.18
N VAL A 210 -11.48 6.86 6.23
CA VAL A 210 -11.77 7.59 7.47
C VAL A 210 -12.65 6.74 8.38
N LEU A 211 -13.75 6.17 7.89
CA LEU A 211 -14.66 5.31 8.69
C LEU A 211 -13.93 4.05 9.19
N ARG A 212 -13.06 3.48 8.36
CA ARG A 212 -12.24 2.33 8.77
C ARG A 212 -11.25 2.69 9.88
N LEU A 213 -10.58 3.84 9.78
CA LEU A 213 -9.65 4.33 10.82
C LEU A 213 -10.37 4.67 12.11
N GLN A 214 -11.58 5.22 12.03
CA GLN A 214 -12.43 5.50 13.18
C GLN A 214 -12.78 4.23 13.99
N ALA A 215 -12.87 3.08 13.33
CA ALA A 215 -13.12 1.80 13.97
C ALA A 215 -11.89 1.16 14.63
N VAL A 216 -10.73 1.85 14.64
CA VAL A 216 -9.49 1.38 15.27
C VAL A 216 -9.34 2.11 16.60
N ASP A 217 -9.46 1.40 17.72
CA ASP A 217 -9.51 1.96 19.07
C ASP A 217 -8.28 2.83 19.41
N GLU A 218 -7.11 2.48 18.87
CA GLU A 218 -5.87 3.19 19.14
C GLU A 218 -5.69 4.43 18.25
N VAL A 219 -6.55 4.67 17.27
CA VAL A 219 -6.57 5.91 16.49
C VAL A 219 -7.37 6.97 17.24
N ARG A 220 -6.69 8.01 17.69
CA ARG A 220 -7.30 9.10 18.47
C ARG A 220 -7.66 10.31 17.62
N ILE A 221 -6.90 10.55 16.55
CA ILE A 221 -7.08 11.67 15.63
C ILE A 221 -6.94 11.14 14.21
N ILE A 222 -7.80 11.58 13.31
CA ILE A 222 -7.70 11.32 11.88
C ILE A 222 -7.42 12.63 11.16
N VAL A 223 -6.32 12.68 10.43
CA VAL A 223 -5.93 13.80 9.59
C VAL A 223 -6.27 13.50 8.14
N VAL A 224 -7.01 14.39 7.52
CA VAL A 224 -7.43 14.29 6.12
C VAL A 224 -6.73 15.39 5.32
N VAL A 225 -6.04 15.00 4.25
CA VAL A 225 -5.39 15.93 3.31
C VAL A 225 -5.95 15.70 1.92
N GLY A 226 -6.82 16.59 1.51
CA GLY A 226 -7.46 16.57 0.19
C GLY A 226 -6.62 17.21 -0.90
N GLU A 227 -7.33 17.64 -1.96
CA GLU A 227 -6.72 18.38 -3.08
C GLU A 227 -7.67 19.46 -3.59
N PRO A 228 -7.17 20.57 -4.14
CA PRO A 228 -8.01 21.60 -4.74
C PRO A 228 -8.93 21.04 -5.83
N GLY A 229 -10.23 21.33 -5.72
CA GLY A 229 -11.26 20.85 -6.66
C GLY A 229 -11.74 19.42 -6.42
N GLY A 230 -11.24 18.73 -5.36
CA GLY A 230 -11.78 17.46 -4.90
C GLY A 230 -13.12 17.61 -4.16
N THR A 231 -13.88 16.52 -4.05
CA THR A 231 -15.16 16.47 -3.31
C THR A 231 -15.12 15.50 -2.12
N GLY A 232 -14.03 14.77 -1.94
CA GLY A 232 -13.90 13.76 -0.88
C GLY A 232 -14.05 14.34 0.53
N GLU A 233 -13.57 15.55 0.76
CA GLU A 233 -13.69 16.27 2.02
C GLU A 233 -15.14 16.66 2.33
N LEU A 234 -15.93 16.98 1.29
CA LEU A 234 -17.36 17.28 1.43
C LEU A 234 -18.15 16.03 1.81
N GLU A 235 -17.80 14.88 1.25
CA GLU A 235 -18.40 13.57 1.60
C GLU A 235 -18.13 13.23 3.07
N ILE A 236 -16.89 13.44 3.54
CA ILE A 236 -16.51 13.24 4.94
C ILE A 236 -17.29 14.21 5.83
N ALA A 237 -17.31 15.51 5.50
CA ALA A 237 -18.03 16.50 6.29
C ALA A 237 -19.55 16.21 6.37
N ALA A 238 -20.14 15.66 5.31
CA ALA A 238 -21.54 15.27 5.29
C ALA A 238 -21.83 14.05 6.19
N ALA A 239 -20.90 13.12 6.28
CA ALA A 239 -21.02 11.90 7.11
C ALA A 239 -20.91 12.19 8.63
N TYR A 240 -20.37 13.36 9.01
CA TYR A 240 -20.20 13.78 10.43
C TYR A 240 -21.16 14.90 10.86
N ARG A 241 -22.16 15.22 10.08
CA ARG A 241 -23.27 16.11 10.43
C ARG A 241 -24.45 15.35 11.04
#